data_4a88e054f83a1f9b5d286feca8113edc
#
_entry.id   4a88e054f83a1f9b5d286feca8113edc
#
_cell.length_a   1.000
_cell.length_b   1.000
_cell.length_c   1.000
_cell.angle_alpha   90.00
_cell.angle_beta   90.00
_cell.angle_gamma   90.00
#
_symmetry.space_group_name_H-M   'P 1'
#
loop_
_entity.id
_entity.type
_entity.pdbx_description
1 polymer ?
#
loop_
_entity_poly.entity_id
_entity_poly.type
_entity_poly.pdbx_seq_one_letter_code
_entity_poly.pdbx_strand_id
1 'polypeptide(L)'
;MRSSTSIWGCNVQFLQAIPLDQLLIQTINGIVTGMILALVASGLTLIFGIMDVVNFAHGELFMLGAYVGVMVLAATGDFWIALVIASLVIALLGAVIYLATLRPLLGRDPLTTILATFGVSLVLQNYALWQFGPVARKIQEPFTGHFTLFYLDYPWYRLVIALLSAAIIGSLWLFLKYGTYGIWIRATTQDRVMAQAMGIPVPWVLTVVFAIGAGMAGASGVLFGPLVGVNHTMGTDWILKAFIVVVVGGMGNLAGSIAAAIFISLLEAYASLWVSPAQAVIVSFVVLILTLLFRPTGLFVPTPK
;
A
#
# COMPACT_ATOMS: atom_id res chain seq x y z
N MET A 1 0.22 -7.39 -52.80
CA MET A 1 0.74 -8.72 -52.45
C MET A 1 2.23 -8.66 -52.23
N ARG A 2 2.68 -8.67 -51.00
CA ARG A 2 3.97 -9.19 -50.50
C ARG A 2 3.91 -9.13 -48.98
N SER A 3 3.57 -10.27 -48.38
CA SER A 3 3.69 -10.53 -46.94
C SER A 3 5.19 -10.64 -46.59
N SER A 4 5.73 -9.70 -45.86
CA SER A 4 7.02 -9.87 -45.21
C SER A 4 6.79 -10.37 -43.77
N THR A 5 6.77 -11.67 -43.60
CA THR A 5 6.89 -12.36 -42.34
C THR A 5 8.30 -12.11 -41.80
N SER A 6 8.43 -11.21 -40.82
CA SER A 6 9.66 -11.05 -40.05
C SER A 6 9.78 -12.16 -39.03
N ILE A 7 10.82 -12.98 -39.13
CA ILE A 7 11.16 -14.18 -38.34
C ILE A 7 11.58 -13.85 -36.89
N TRP A 8 11.65 -12.58 -36.52
CA TRP A 8 11.94 -12.12 -35.15
C TRP A 8 10.83 -11.17 -34.73
N GLY A 9 9.90 -11.67 -33.91
CA GLY A 9 8.81 -10.91 -33.33
C GLY A 9 9.25 -9.78 -32.36
N CYS A 10 10.21 -8.98 -32.78
CA CYS A 10 10.55 -7.72 -32.14
C CYS A 10 9.61 -6.66 -32.72
N ASN A 11 8.54 -6.36 -32.01
CA ASN A 11 7.60 -5.31 -32.37
C ASN A 11 8.35 -3.97 -32.36
N VAL A 12 8.60 -3.40 -33.55
CA VAL A 12 9.28 -2.12 -33.75
C VAL A 12 8.42 -0.92 -33.32
N GLN A 13 7.47 -1.13 -32.40
CA GLN A 13 6.69 -0.06 -31.75
C GLN A 13 7.54 0.83 -30.82
N PHE A 14 8.78 0.43 -30.52
CA PHE A 14 9.70 1.18 -29.66
C PHE A 14 10.13 2.55 -30.23
N LEU A 15 9.87 2.84 -31.50
CA LEU A 15 10.32 4.08 -32.16
C LEU A 15 9.20 5.03 -32.59
N GLN A 16 7.93 4.70 -32.30
CA GLN A 16 6.87 5.68 -32.51
C GLN A 16 6.92 6.71 -31.39
N ALA A 17 7.01 7.98 -31.76
CA ALA A 17 6.91 9.08 -30.80
C ALA A 17 5.60 8.93 -30.00
N ILE A 18 5.71 8.69 -28.68
CA ILE A 18 4.55 8.53 -27.81
C ILE A 18 3.80 9.86 -27.82
N PRO A 19 2.49 9.88 -28.13
CA PRO A 19 1.70 11.10 -28.10
C PRO A 19 1.74 11.73 -26.70
N LEU A 20 1.83 13.04 -26.65
CA LEU A 20 1.90 13.80 -25.38
C LEU A 20 0.72 13.46 -24.45
N ASP A 21 -0.44 13.20 -25.04
CA ASP A 21 -1.67 12.82 -24.36
C ASP A 21 -1.52 11.52 -23.57
N GLN A 22 -0.87 10.51 -24.13
CA GLN A 22 -0.60 9.23 -23.45
C GLN A 22 0.38 9.41 -22.28
N LEU A 23 1.39 10.26 -22.43
CA LEU A 23 2.32 10.59 -21.35
C LEU A 23 1.61 11.28 -20.19
N LEU A 24 0.71 12.23 -20.48
CA LEU A 24 -0.08 12.93 -19.46
C LEU A 24 -0.99 11.95 -18.72
N ILE A 25 -1.72 11.09 -19.42
CA ILE A 25 -2.58 10.06 -18.79
C ILE A 25 -1.76 9.15 -17.90
N GLN A 26 -0.61 8.66 -18.36
CA GLN A 26 0.22 7.75 -17.57
C GLN A 26 0.83 8.46 -16.35
N THR A 27 1.16 9.74 -16.46
CA THR A 27 1.60 10.53 -15.32
C THR A 27 0.51 10.60 -14.25
N ILE A 28 -0.73 10.92 -14.64
CA ILE A 28 -1.86 11.00 -13.70
C ILE A 28 -2.14 9.62 -13.11
N ASN A 29 -2.18 8.57 -13.93
CA ASN A 29 -2.38 7.19 -13.47
C ASN A 29 -1.30 6.75 -12.48
N GLY A 30 -0.03 7.07 -12.77
CA GLY A 30 1.09 6.78 -11.89
C GLY A 30 1.00 7.50 -10.56
N ILE A 31 0.58 8.78 -10.55
CA ILE A 31 0.35 9.53 -9.31
C ILE A 31 -0.81 8.93 -8.51
N VAL A 32 -1.94 8.62 -9.14
CA VAL A 32 -3.11 8.04 -8.46
C VAL A 32 -2.77 6.70 -7.83
N THR A 33 -2.16 5.80 -8.61
CA THR A 33 -1.73 4.48 -8.10
C THR A 33 -0.65 4.63 -7.04
N GLY A 34 0.26 5.58 -7.22
CA GLY A 34 1.31 5.93 -6.26
C GLY A 34 0.75 6.43 -4.94
N MET A 35 -0.33 7.21 -4.94
CA MET A 35 -0.98 7.68 -3.71
C MET A 35 -1.65 6.54 -2.93
N ILE A 36 -2.28 5.57 -3.62
CA ILE A 36 -2.84 4.38 -2.97
C ILE A 36 -1.70 3.53 -2.39
N LEU A 37 -0.64 3.31 -3.17
CA LEU A 37 0.52 2.56 -2.73
C LEU A 37 1.24 3.25 -1.55
N ALA A 38 1.30 4.59 -1.57
CA ALA A 38 1.81 5.39 -0.46
C ALA A 38 0.98 5.20 0.82
N LEU A 39 -0.35 5.09 0.69
CA LEU A 39 -1.25 4.87 1.83
C LEU A 39 -0.99 3.49 2.46
N VAL A 40 -0.91 2.43 1.65
CA VAL A 40 -0.55 1.07 2.13
C VAL A 40 0.84 1.06 2.75
N ALA A 41 1.83 1.61 2.04
CA ALA A 41 3.21 1.64 2.48
C ALA A 41 3.40 2.48 3.75
N SER A 42 2.63 3.56 3.93
CA SER A 42 2.67 4.40 5.15
C SER A 42 2.25 3.61 6.39
N GLY A 43 1.19 2.79 6.28
CA GLY A 43 0.78 1.88 7.36
C GLY A 43 1.85 0.85 7.70
N LEU A 44 2.45 0.23 6.67
CA LEU A 44 3.53 -0.74 6.84
C LEU A 44 4.79 -0.10 7.43
N THR A 45 5.17 1.09 6.93
CA THR A 45 6.33 1.86 7.42
C THR A 45 6.16 2.25 8.89
N LEU A 46 4.94 2.63 9.29
CA LEU A 46 4.64 2.98 10.68
C LEU A 46 4.83 1.77 11.61
N ILE A 47 4.32 0.60 11.21
CA ILE A 47 4.48 -0.66 11.96
C ILE A 47 5.96 -1.03 12.04
N PHE A 48 6.64 -1.05 10.88
CA PHE A 48 8.06 -1.44 10.82
C PHE A 48 8.95 -0.50 11.63
N GLY A 49 8.74 0.83 11.51
CA GLY A 49 9.57 1.83 12.17
C GLY A 49 9.59 1.76 13.70
N ILE A 50 8.59 1.10 14.33
CA ILE A 50 8.52 0.95 15.77
C ILE A 50 8.84 -0.47 16.24
N MET A 51 8.46 -1.47 15.43
CA MET A 51 8.57 -2.87 15.84
C MET A 51 9.78 -3.58 15.28
N ASP A 52 10.43 -3.03 14.24
CA ASP A 52 11.52 -3.67 13.46
C ASP A 52 11.11 -5.03 12.88
N VAL A 53 9.83 -5.18 12.57
CA VAL A 53 9.24 -6.43 12.10
C VAL A 53 8.51 -6.23 10.79
N VAL A 54 8.82 -7.07 9.80
CA VAL A 54 8.09 -7.13 8.54
C VAL A 54 6.79 -7.91 8.75
N ASN A 55 5.66 -7.27 8.52
CA ASN A 55 4.34 -7.89 8.66
C ASN A 55 3.77 -8.27 7.28
N PHE A 56 3.91 -9.54 6.88
CA PHE A 56 3.35 -10.03 5.63
C PHE A 56 1.82 -10.07 5.61
N ALA A 57 1.17 -10.17 6.77
CA ALA A 57 -0.29 -10.12 6.85
C ALA A 57 -0.89 -8.74 6.50
N HIS A 58 -0.06 -7.69 6.37
CA HIS A 58 -0.53 -6.33 6.07
C HIS A 58 -1.22 -6.24 4.71
N GLY A 59 -0.76 -6.99 3.71
CA GLY A 59 -1.44 -7.07 2.41
C GLY A 59 -2.83 -7.71 2.50
N GLU A 60 -2.98 -8.71 3.35
CA GLU A 60 -4.29 -9.35 3.53
C GLU A 60 -5.26 -8.44 4.31
N LEU A 61 -4.76 -7.54 5.16
CA LEU A 61 -5.58 -6.50 5.79
C LEU A 61 -6.10 -5.50 4.74
N PHE A 62 -5.28 -5.16 3.74
CA PHE A 62 -5.72 -4.39 2.57
C PHE A 62 -6.82 -5.13 1.79
N MET A 63 -6.62 -6.39 1.47
CA MET A 63 -7.61 -7.24 0.79
C MET A 63 -8.92 -7.33 1.59
N LEU A 64 -8.84 -7.64 2.88
CA LEU A 64 -10.04 -7.73 3.73
C LEU A 64 -10.76 -6.39 3.86
N GLY A 65 -10.01 -5.26 3.87
CA GLY A 65 -10.58 -3.93 3.82
C GLY A 65 -11.45 -3.72 2.58
N ALA A 66 -10.97 -4.16 1.41
CA ALA A 66 -11.75 -4.13 0.17
C ALA A 66 -13.01 -5.00 0.28
N TYR A 67 -12.93 -6.24 0.80
CA TYR A 67 -14.10 -7.12 0.97
C TYR A 67 -15.13 -6.55 1.95
N VAL A 68 -14.69 -6.04 3.12
CA VAL A 68 -15.59 -5.38 4.08
C VAL A 68 -16.22 -4.15 3.45
N GLY A 69 -15.45 -3.37 2.67
CA GLY A 69 -15.96 -2.23 1.92
C GLY A 69 -17.08 -2.62 0.94
N VAL A 70 -16.89 -3.72 0.18
CA VAL A 70 -17.95 -4.28 -0.69
C VAL A 70 -19.21 -4.61 0.09
N MET A 71 -19.05 -5.31 1.23
CA MET A 71 -20.19 -5.75 2.04
C MET A 71 -20.96 -4.57 2.62
N VAL A 72 -20.25 -3.57 3.17
CA VAL A 72 -20.88 -2.39 3.76
C VAL A 72 -21.53 -1.53 2.68
N LEU A 73 -20.87 -1.35 1.52
CA LEU A 73 -21.45 -0.62 0.40
C LEU A 73 -22.71 -1.29 -0.13
N ALA A 74 -22.73 -2.62 -0.22
CA ALA A 74 -23.92 -3.37 -0.64
C ALA A 74 -25.07 -3.26 0.37
N ALA A 75 -24.77 -3.11 1.66
CA ALA A 75 -25.78 -3.00 2.71
C ALA A 75 -26.30 -1.57 2.89
N THR A 76 -25.45 -0.55 2.73
CA THR A 76 -25.77 0.86 3.05
C THR A 76 -25.99 1.72 1.82
N GLY A 77 -25.44 1.34 0.68
CA GLY A 77 -25.40 2.16 -0.53
C GLY A 77 -24.50 3.39 -0.45
N ASP A 78 -23.80 3.60 0.67
CA ASP A 78 -22.97 4.79 0.92
C ASP A 78 -21.49 4.44 1.01
N PHE A 79 -20.70 5.07 0.12
CA PHE A 79 -19.25 4.86 0.04
C PHE A 79 -18.49 5.39 1.26
N TRP A 80 -18.93 6.52 1.83
CA TRP A 80 -18.26 7.12 2.97
C TRP A 80 -18.42 6.28 4.22
N ILE A 81 -19.63 5.74 4.42
CA ILE A 81 -19.90 4.78 5.49
C ILE A 81 -19.05 3.53 5.31
N ALA A 82 -18.96 3.01 4.08
CA ALA A 82 -18.13 1.84 3.78
C ALA A 82 -16.64 2.10 4.07
N LEU A 83 -16.11 3.26 3.69
CA LEU A 83 -14.73 3.65 3.95
C LEU A 83 -14.42 3.69 5.46
N VAL A 84 -15.28 4.34 6.25
CA VAL A 84 -15.06 4.50 7.69
C VAL A 84 -15.21 3.16 8.41
N ILE A 85 -16.31 2.42 8.15
CA ILE A 85 -16.58 1.14 8.83
C ILE A 85 -15.50 0.11 8.48
N ALA A 86 -15.14 -0.05 7.21
CA ALA A 86 -14.11 -1.00 6.81
C ALA A 86 -12.76 -0.66 7.44
N SER A 87 -12.37 0.62 7.45
CA SER A 87 -11.13 1.07 8.10
C SER A 87 -11.11 0.73 9.59
N LEU A 88 -12.21 0.96 10.31
CA LEU A 88 -12.33 0.66 11.74
C LEU A 88 -12.33 -0.84 12.03
N VAL A 89 -13.07 -1.63 11.24
CA VAL A 89 -13.12 -3.09 11.37
C VAL A 89 -11.73 -3.69 11.16
N ILE A 90 -11.01 -3.23 10.13
CA ILE A 90 -9.66 -3.71 9.84
C ILE A 90 -8.65 -3.21 10.88
N ALA A 91 -8.80 -2.00 11.42
CA ALA A 91 -7.99 -1.52 12.54
C ALA A 91 -8.15 -2.41 13.78
N LEU A 92 -9.40 -2.76 14.11
CA LEU A 92 -9.71 -3.66 15.23
C LEU A 92 -9.15 -5.08 14.98
N LEU A 93 -9.36 -5.63 13.78
CA LEU A 93 -8.79 -6.91 13.39
C LEU A 93 -7.24 -6.89 13.48
N GLY A 94 -6.61 -5.83 13.03
CA GLY A 94 -5.17 -5.62 13.17
C GLY A 94 -4.73 -5.63 14.63
N ALA A 95 -5.43 -4.91 15.51
CA ALA A 95 -5.14 -4.93 16.95
C ALA A 95 -5.24 -6.36 17.54
N VAL A 96 -6.25 -7.13 17.14
CA VAL A 96 -6.42 -8.53 17.58
C VAL A 96 -5.27 -9.40 17.08
N ILE A 97 -4.91 -9.29 15.80
CA ILE A 97 -3.77 -10.02 15.21
C ILE A 97 -2.47 -9.65 15.94
N TYR A 98 -2.24 -8.37 16.22
CA TYR A 98 -1.06 -7.95 16.97
C TYR A 98 -1.03 -8.60 18.37
N LEU A 99 -2.12 -8.52 19.12
CA LEU A 99 -2.20 -9.07 20.48
C LEU A 99 -2.04 -10.60 20.51
N ALA A 100 -2.63 -11.29 19.54
CA ALA A 100 -2.64 -12.75 19.48
C ALA A 100 -1.34 -13.35 18.94
N THR A 101 -0.70 -12.70 17.97
CA THR A 101 0.44 -13.29 17.24
C THR A 101 1.76 -12.53 17.48
N LEU A 102 1.79 -11.22 17.26
CA LEU A 102 3.03 -10.46 17.27
C LEU A 102 3.52 -10.13 18.69
N ARG A 103 2.61 -9.75 19.58
CA ARG A 103 2.97 -9.41 20.96
C ARG A 103 3.75 -10.50 21.69
N PRO A 104 3.35 -11.81 21.64
CA PRO A 104 4.11 -12.87 22.29
C PRO A 104 5.44 -13.20 21.60
N LEU A 105 5.64 -12.71 20.36
CA LEU A 105 6.86 -12.95 19.57
C LEU A 105 7.84 -11.78 19.62
N LEU A 106 7.45 -10.65 20.23
CA LEU A 106 8.34 -9.49 20.37
C LEU A 106 9.59 -9.87 21.18
N GLY A 107 10.77 -9.54 20.64
CA GLY A 107 12.06 -9.90 21.24
C GLY A 107 12.57 -11.30 20.91
N ARG A 108 11.82 -12.07 20.12
CA ARG A 108 12.30 -13.33 19.52
C ARG A 108 13.03 -13.08 18.20
N ASP A 109 13.60 -14.14 17.64
CA ASP A 109 14.25 -14.10 16.33
C ASP A 109 13.33 -13.49 15.27
N PRO A 110 13.81 -12.52 14.47
CA PRO A 110 13.05 -11.89 13.37
C PRO A 110 12.44 -12.91 12.41
N LEU A 111 13.13 -14.03 12.13
CA LEU A 111 12.62 -15.09 11.26
C LEU A 111 11.32 -15.71 11.81
N THR A 112 11.25 -15.93 13.13
CA THR A 112 10.04 -16.46 13.79
C THR A 112 8.84 -15.53 13.57
N THR A 113 9.05 -14.22 13.65
CA THR A 113 7.99 -13.24 13.47
C THR A 113 7.54 -13.13 12.00
N ILE A 114 8.49 -13.23 11.06
CA ILE A 114 8.19 -13.28 9.62
C ILE A 114 7.34 -14.52 9.30
N LEU A 115 7.73 -15.69 9.78
CA LEU A 115 6.99 -16.93 9.56
C LEU A 115 5.60 -16.89 10.18
N ALA A 116 5.45 -16.31 11.37
CA ALA A 116 4.15 -16.15 12.03
C ALA A 116 3.22 -15.21 11.22
N THR A 117 3.72 -14.06 10.76
CA THR A 117 2.91 -13.13 9.95
C THR A 117 2.56 -13.71 8.58
N PHE A 118 3.46 -14.49 7.99
CA PHE A 118 3.19 -15.22 6.76
C PHE A 118 2.11 -16.31 6.96
N GLY A 119 2.18 -17.04 8.09
CA GLY A 119 1.13 -18.00 8.48
C GLY A 119 -0.24 -17.32 8.65
N VAL A 120 -0.28 -16.14 9.31
CA VAL A 120 -1.51 -15.33 9.41
C VAL A 120 -2.00 -14.89 8.03
N SER A 121 -1.10 -14.46 7.14
CA SER A 121 -1.44 -14.09 5.75
C SER A 121 -2.15 -15.25 5.04
N LEU A 122 -1.59 -16.45 5.09
CA LEU A 122 -2.21 -17.65 4.47
C LEU A 122 -3.58 -17.95 5.05
N VAL A 123 -3.76 -17.83 6.37
CA VAL A 123 -5.06 -18.05 7.02
C VAL A 123 -6.09 -17.02 6.53
N LEU A 124 -5.74 -15.74 6.48
CA LEU A 124 -6.64 -14.68 6.05
C LEU A 124 -6.99 -14.81 4.56
N GLN A 125 -6.03 -15.16 3.71
CA GLN A 125 -6.24 -15.39 2.28
C GLN A 125 -7.19 -16.57 2.03
N ASN A 126 -6.96 -17.69 2.70
CA ASN A 126 -7.84 -18.87 2.57
C ASN A 126 -9.22 -18.62 3.18
N TYR A 127 -9.32 -17.86 4.27
CA TYR A 127 -10.60 -17.43 4.81
C TYR A 127 -11.38 -16.58 3.78
N ALA A 128 -10.72 -15.63 3.13
CA ALA A 128 -11.33 -14.83 2.09
C ALA A 128 -11.79 -15.69 0.89
N LEU A 129 -10.97 -16.66 0.47
CA LEU A 129 -11.33 -17.60 -0.59
C LEU A 129 -12.55 -18.46 -0.21
N TRP A 130 -12.60 -18.95 1.03
CA TRP A 130 -13.72 -19.76 1.52
C TRP A 130 -15.02 -18.96 1.62
N GLN A 131 -14.95 -17.73 2.14
CA GLN A 131 -16.13 -16.89 2.38
C GLN A 131 -16.65 -16.22 1.13
N PHE A 132 -15.77 -15.75 0.24
CA PHE A 132 -16.13 -14.91 -0.90
C PHE A 132 -16.01 -15.63 -2.26
N GLY A 133 -15.32 -16.77 -2.28
CA GLY A 133 -15.07 -17.55 -3.49
C GLY A 133 -13.91 -17.01 -4.35
N PRO A 134 -13.59 -17.71 -5.45
CA PRO A 134 -12.45 -17.38 -6.31
C PRO A 134 -12.75 -16.25 -7.32
N VAL A 135 -14.03 -15.91 -7.52
CA VAL A 135 -14.43 -14.93 -8.53
C VAL A 135 -14.25 -13.52 -8.04
N ALA A 136 -13.55 -12.69 -8.83
CA ALA A 136 -13.36 -11.29 -8.51
C ALA A 136 -14.71 -10.56 -8.46
N ARG A 137 -14.94 -9.79 -7.38
CA ARG A 137 -16.12 -8.97 -7.19
C ARG A 137 -15.87 -7.57 -7.72
N LYS A 138 -16.66 -7.12 -8.68
CA LYS A 138 -16.64 -5.73 -9.14
C LYS A 138 -17.45 -4.88 -8.19
N ILE A 139 -16.90 -3.74 -7.81
CA ILE A 139 -17.59 -2.68 -7.09
C ILE A 139 -17.91 -1.60 -8.10
N GLN A 140 -19.14 -1.07 -8.07
CA GLN A 140 -19.47 0.11 -8.87
C GLN A 140 -18.71 1.31 -8.32
N GLU A 141 -18.16 2.12 -9.22
CA GLU A 141 -17.52 3.36 -8.84
C GLU A 141 -18.56 4.29 -8.19
N PRO A 142 -18.31 4.82 -6.98
CA PRO A 142 -19.29 5.64 -6.27
C PRO A 142 -19.54 6.99 -6.95
N PHE A 143 -18.61 7.44 -7.78
CA PHE A 143 -18.70 8.70 -8.52
C PHE A 143 -18.63 8.38 -10.01
N THR A 144 -19.80 8.38 -10.66
CA THR A 144 -19.92 8.22 -12.11
C THR A 144 -19.82 9.60 -12.75
N GLY A 145 -18.76 9.84 -13.48
CA GLY A 145 -18.55 11.07 -14.22
C GLY A 145 -17.13 11.15 -14.76
N HIS A 146 -17.00 11.85 -15.86
CA HIS A 146 -15.72 12.09 -16.52
C HIS A 146 -15.54 13.59 -16.65
N PHE A 147 -14.33 14.07 -16.50
CA PHE A 147 -13.98 15.41 -16.90
C PHE A 147 -13.02 15.35 -18.07
N THR A 148 -13.19 16.25 -19.02
CA THR A 148 -12.31 16.35 -20.19
C THR A 148 -11.08 17.16 -19.82
N LEU A 149 -9.93 16.49 -19.80
CA LEU A 149 -8.62 17.13 -19.67
C LEU A 149 -7.91 17.02 -21.02
N PHE A 150 -7.65 18.15 -21.70
CA PHE A 150 -6.97 18.16 -23.01
C PHE A 150 -7.57 17.17 -24.03
N TYR A 151 -8.92 17.17 -24.19
CA TYR A 151 -9.66 16.24 -25.07
C TYR A 151 -9.73 14.77 -24.64
N LEU A 152 -9.29 14.45 -23.41
CA LEU A 152 -9.32 13.10 -22.86
C LEU A 152 -10.31 13.05 -21.69
N ASP A 153 -11.21 12.06 -21.75
CA ASP A 153 -12.16 11.81 -20.67
C ASP A 153 -11.49 11.01 -19.55
N TYR A 154 -11.37 11.66 -18.39
CA TYR A 154 -10.74 11.04 -17.22
C TYR A 154 -11.76 10.86 -16.08
N PRO A 155 -11.88 9.67 -15.45
CA PRO A 155 -12.85 9.42 -14.39
C PRO A 155 -12.57 10.26 -13.15
N TRP A 156 -13.58 10.97 -12.64
CA TRP A 156 -13.50 11.74 -11.39
C TRP A 156 -13.06 10.88 -10.20
N TYR A 157 -13.51 9.63 -10.17
CA TYR A 157 -13.20 8.71 -9.07
C TYR A 157 -11.70 8.58 -8.80
N ARG A 158 -10.86 8.53 -9.82
CA ARG A 158 -9.41 8.41 -9.68
C ARG A 158 -8.78 9.61 -8.97
N LEU A 159 -9.26 10.83 -9.26
CA LEU A 159 -8.79 12.03 -8.56
C LEU A 159 -9.25 12.05 -7.10
N VAL A 160 -10.49 11.65 -6.85
CA VAL A 160 -11.04 11.56 -5.49
C VAL A 160 -10.21 10.59 -4.65
N ILE A 161 -9.82 9.43 -5.20
CA ILE A 161 -8.95 8.48 -4.50
C ILE A 161 -7.61 9.11 -4.13
N ALA A 162 -6.95 9.79 -5.07
CA ALA A 162 -5.66 10.42 -4.81
C ALA A 162 -5.76 11.47 -3.70
N LEU A 163 -6.80 12.31 -3.73
CA LEU A 163 -7.06 13.33 -2.71
C LEU A 163 -7.37 12.70 -1.34
N LEU A 164 -8.20 11.66 -1.30
CA LEU A 164 -8.52 10.95 -0.06
C LEU A 164 -7.29 10.25 0.52
N SER A 165 -6.49 9.59 -0.32
CA SER A 165 -5.23 9.00 0.12
C SER A 165 -4.29 10.05 0.69
N ALA A 166 -4.16 11.21 0.03
CA ALA A 166 -3.37 12.33 0.53
C ALA A 166 -3.92 12.86 1.87
N ALA A 167 -5.25 12.99 2.01
CA ALA A 167 -5.88 13.46 3.23
C ALA A 167 -5.66 12.50 4.40
N ILE A 168 -5.77 11.17 4.18
CA ILE A 168 -5.53 10.16 5.21
C ILE A 168 -4.04 10.15 5.61
N ILE A 169 -3.12 10.19 4.65
CA ILE A 169 -1.67 10.27 4.94
C ILE A 169 -1.35 11.58 5.67
N GLY A 170 -1.92 12.70 5.24
CA GLY A 170 -1.76 14.00 5.89
C GLY A 170 -2.30 14.01 7.32
N SER A 171 -3.45 13.39 7.57
CA SER A 171 -4.02 13.24 8.92
C SER A 171 -3.13 12.39 9.82
N LEU A 172 -2.55 11.30 9.30
CA LEU A 172 -1.55 10.50 10.04
C LEU A 172 -0.31 11.35 10.39
N TRP A 173 0.21 12.11 9.42
CA TRP A 173 1.37 12.97 9.65
C TRP A 173 1.09 14.03 10.73
N LEU A 174 -0.08 14.69 10.69
CA LEU A 174 -0.52 15.64 11.70
C LEU A 174 -0.67 14.98 13.08
N PHE A 175 -1.29 13.79 13.13
CA PHE A 175 -1.42 13.01 14.35
C PHE A 175 -0.07 12.65 14.94
N LEU A 176 0.88 12.18 14.14
CA LEU A 176 2.24 11.85 14.59
C LEU A 176 3.02 13.07 15.03
N LYS A 177 2.82 14.24 14.39
CA LYS A 177 3.58 15.46 14.68
C LYS A 177 3.08 16.17 15.94
N TYR A 178 1.78 16.33 16.09
CA TYR A 178 1.15 17.17 17.12
C TYR A 178 0.43 16.39 18.21
N GLY A 179 0.07 15.14 17.97
CA GLY A 179 -0.64 14.30 18.93
C GLY A 179 0.24 13.84 20.09
N THR A 180 -0.32 13.72 21.30
CA THR A 180 0.36 13.15 22.46
C THR A 180 0.83 11.72 22.18
N TYR A 181 0.00 10.92 21.52
CA TYR A 181 0.38 9.58 21.08
C TYR A 181 1.55 9.60 20.10
N GLY A 182 1.64 10.61 19.22
CA GLY A 182 2.78 10.79 18.32
C GLY A 182 4.09 11.01 19.07
N ILE A 183 4.07 11.72 20.21
CA ILE A 183 5.23 11.86 21.08
C ILE A 183 5.63 10.51 21.67
N TRP A 184 4.67 9.75 22.20
CA TRP A 184 4.91 8.41 22.75
C TRP A 184 5.47 7.44 21.71
N ILE A 185 4.93 7.49 20.50
CA ILE A 185 5.41 6.71 19.35
C ILE A 185 6.88 7.01 19.08
N ARG A 186 7.25 8.28 18.93
CA ARG A 186 8.64 8.69 18.68
C ARG A 186 9.58 8.33 19.84
N ALA A 187 9.15 8.52 21.09
CA ALA A 187 9.92 8.11 22.25
C ALA A 187 10.16 6.59 22.28
N THR A 188 9.12 5.80 21.99
CA THR A 188 9.20 4.33 21.92
C THR A 188 10.11 3.85 20.79
N THR A 189 10.16 4.58 19.67
CA THR A 189 11.05 4.26 18.53
C THR A 189 12.51 4.51 18.87
N GLN A 190 12.80 5.55 19.66
CA GLN A 190 14.18 5.87 20.08
C GLN A 190 14.74 4.88 21.11
N ASP A 191 14.00 4.66 22.20
CA ASP A 191 14.38 3.73 23.25
C ASP A 191 13.13 3.22 24.00
N ARG A 192 12.80 1.94 23.80
CA ARG A 192 11.63 1.30 24.45
C ARG A 192 11.80 1.19 25.96
N VAL A 193 13.01 0.91 26.45
CA VAL A 193 13.27 0.72 27.88
C VAL A 193 13.14 2.06 28.60
N MET A 194 13.77 3.10 28.06
CA MET A 194 13.69 4.45 28.61
C MET A 194 12.24 4.98 28.54
N ALA A 195 11.53 4.77 27.43
CA ALA A 195 10.12 5.16 27.30
C ALA A 195 9.25 4.52 28.39
N GLN A 196 9.46 3.22 28.70
CA GLN A 196 8.76 2.54 29.81
C GLN A 196 9.14 3.13 31.16
N ALA A 197 10.42 3.43 31.40
CA ALA A 197 10.88 4.05 32.64
C ALA A 197 10.27 5.45 32.86
N MET A 198 9.97 6.17 31.79
CA MET A 198 9.27 7.47 31.80
C MET A 198 7.74 7.33 31.92
N GLY A 199 7.20 6.11 32.13
CA GLY A 199 5.79 5.86 32.34
C GLY A 199 4.95 5.71 31.06
N ILE A 200 5.57 5.63 29.87
CA ILE A 200 4.86 5.40 28.63
C ILE A 200 4.41 3.93 28.55
N PRO A 201 3.11 3.65 28.33
CA PRO A 201 2.60 2.29 28.24
C PRO A 201 2.94 1.68 26.87
N VAL A 202 4.20 1.30 26.65
CA VAL A 202 4.74 0.81 25.37
C VAL A 202 3.88 -0.31 24.74
N PRO A 203 3.38 -1.34 25.48
CA PRO A 203 2.54 -2.36 24.87
C PRO A 203 1.24 -1.81 24.24
N TRP A 204 0.66 -0.78 24.87
CA TRP A 204 -0.51 -0.10 24.35
C TRP A 204 -0.18 0.74 23.12
N VAL A 205 0.94 1.46 23.15
CA VAL A 205 1.44 2.25 22.00
C VAL A 205 1.62 1.35 20.78
N LEU A 206 2.24 0.18 20.94
CA LEU A 206 2.45 -0.78 19.85
C LEU A 206 1.10 -1.31 19.30
N THR A 207 0.13 -1.58 20.17
CA THR A 207 -1.23 -2.00 19.75
C THR A 207 -1.91 -0.92 18.90
N VAL A 208 -1.86 0.33 19.36
CA VAL A 208 -2.48 1.47 18.64
C VAL A 208 -1.80 1.70 17.30
N VAL A 209 -0.48 1.63 17.25
CA VAL A 209 0.29 1.77 16.00
C VAL A 209 -0.08 0.70 14.99
N PHE A 210 -0.18 -0.55 15.44
CA PHE A 210 -0.57 -1.64 14.57
C PHE A 210 -2.00 -1.48 14.07
N ALA A 211 -2.93 -1.04 14.95
CA ALA A 211 -4.32 -0.77 14.59
C ALA A 211 -4.43 0.36 13.55
N ILE A 212 -3.67 1.46 13.72
CA ILE A 212 -3.65 2.56 12.76
C ILE A 212 -3.11 2.08 11.40
N GLY A 213 -1.96 1.37 11.40
CA GLY A 213 -1.39 0.83 10.15
C GLY A 213 -2.36 -0.12 9.44
N ALA A 214 -3.01 -1.02 10.18
CA ALA A 214 -4.02 -1.92 9.66
C ALA A 214 -5.24 -1.16 9.10
N GLY A 215 -5.73 -0.14 9.81
CA GLY A 215 -6.82 0.72 9.35
C GLY A 215 -6.49 1.46 8.05
N MET A 216 -5.26 1.92 7.89
CA MET A 216 -4.78 2.54 6.65
C MET A 216 -4.74 1.53 5.50
N ALA A 217 -4.30 0.29 5.75
CA ALA A 217 -4.40 -0.78 4.76
C ALA A 217 -5.85 -1.07 4.38
N GLY A 218 -6.76 -1.14 5.37
CA GLY A 218 -8.19 -1.31 5.13
C GLY A 218 -8.79 -0.17 4.29
N ALA A 219 -8.49 1.08 4.63
CA ALA A 219 -8.94 2.25 3.88
C ALA A 219 -8.46 2.20 2.42
N SER A 220 -7.18 1.89 2.20
CA SER A 220 -6.61 1.78 0.86
C SER A 220 -7.26 0.66 0.04
N GLY A 221 -7.64 -0.47 0.68
CA GLY A 221 -8.37 -1.55 0.05
C GLY A 221 -9.76 -1.11 -0.46
N VAL A 222 -10.50 -0.34 0.34
CA VAL A 222 -11.80 0.23 -0.07
C VAL A 222 -11.65 1.19 -1.25
N LEU A 223 -10.64 2.06 -1.19
CA LEU A 223 -10.37 3.04 -2.25
C LEU A 223 -9.96 2.36 -3.56
N PHE A 224 -9.21 1.27 -3.50
CA PHE A 224 -8.68 0.58 -4.68
C PHE A 224 -9.67 -0.41 -5.30
N GLY A 225 -10.55 -1.02 -4.49
CA GLY A 225 -11.49 -2.06 -4.92
C GLY A 225 -12.29 -1.75 -6.18
N PRO A 226 -12.89 -0.55 -6.35
CA PRO A 226 -13.61 -0.16 -7.54
C PRO A 226 -12.76 -0.10 -8.82
N LEU A 227 -11.46 0.18 -8.72
CA LEU A 227 -10.57 0.32 -9.88
C LEU A 227 -10.24 -1.03 -10.54
N VAL A 228 -10.07 -2.09 -9.76
CA VAL A 228 -9.52 -3.37 -10.26
C VAL A 228 -10.45 -4.55 -10.00
N GLY A 229 -11.37 -4.39 -9.06
CA GLY A 229 -12.15 -5.50 -8.53
C GLY A 229 -11.42 -6.19 -7.36
N VAL A 230 -12.20 -6.82 -6.49
CA VAL A 230 -11.70 -7.44 -5.27
C VAL A 230 -11.58 -8.95 -5.48
N ASN A 231 -10.38 -9.48 -5.32
CA ASN A 231 -10.07 -10.90 -5.36
C ASN A 231 -9.23 -11.33 -4.16
N HIS A 232 -9.18 -12.64 -3.88
CA HIS A 232 -8.51 -13.19 -2.70
C HIS A 232 -6.98 -13.18 -2.78
N THR A 233 -6.36 -12.88 -3.93
CA THR A 233 -4.90 -12.83 -4.10
C THR A 233 -4.35 -11.42 -4.10
N MET A 234 -5.22 -10.39 -4.15
CA MET A 234 -4.78 -8.99 -4.27
C MET A 234 -3.89 -8.54 -3.11
N GLY A 235 -4.07 -9.15 -1.92
CA GLY A 235 -3.25 -8.83 -0.75
C GLY A 235 -1.78 -9.17 -0.96
N THR A 236 -1.51 -10.35 -1.50
CA THR A 236 -0.15 -10.82 -1.78
C THR A 236 0.57 -9.95 -2.82
N ASP A 237 -0.13 -9.53 -3.88
CA ASP A 237 0.45 -8.67 -4.92
C ASP A 237 0.81 -7.29 -4.36
N TRP A 238 -0.05 -6.75 -3.50
CA TRP A 238 0.15 -5.41 -2.93
C TRP A 238 1.17 -5.36 -1.80
N ILE A 239 1.28 -6.42 -0.98
CA ILE A 239 2.30 -6.44 0.08
C ILE A 239 3.71 -6.44 -0.51
N LEU A 240 3.94 -7.16 -1.61
CA LEU A 240 5.23 -7.17 -2.28
C LEU A 240 5.62 -5.77 -2.78
N LYS A 241 4.68 -5.06 -3.43
CA LYS A 241 4.91 -3.68 -3.88
C LYS A 241 5.13 -2.72 -2.70
N ALA A 242 4.31 -2.82 -1.65
CA ALA A 242 4.46 -2.00 -0.47
C ALA A 242 5.80 -2.25 0.23
N PHE A 243 6.26 -3.50 0.28
CA PHE A 243 7.57 -3.83 0.83
C PHE A 243 8.72 -3.22 0.01
N ILE A 244 8.66 -3.31 -1.34
CA ILE A 244 9.63 -2.65 -2.23
C ILE A 244 9.68 -1.14 -1.92
N VAL A 245 8.52 -0.50 -1.82
CA VAL A 245 8.41 0.93 -1.52
C VAL A 245 9.03 1.29 -0.16
N VAL A 246 8.76 0.50 0.87
CA VAL A 246 9.29 0.74 2.23
C VAL A 246 10.81 0.58 2.27
N VAL A 247 11.36 -0.42 1.58
CA VAL A 247 12.81 -0.62 1.49
C VAL A 247 13.47 0.51 0.68
N VAL A 248 12.93 0.85 -0.50
CA VAL A 248 13.46 1.93 -1.35
C VAL A 248 13.32 3.29 -0.65
N GLY A 249 12.22 3.52 0.04
CA GLY A 249 11.96 4.74 0.80
C GLY A 249 12.84 4.91 2.03
N GLY A 250 13.33 3.78 2.56
CA GLY A 250 14.03 3.65 3.83
C GLY A 250 13.10 3.19 4.95
N MET A 251 13.42 2.03 5.50
CA MET A 251 12.61 1.39 6.55
C MET A 251 12.40 2.32 7.75
N GLY A 252 11.14 2.58 8.11
CA GLY A 252 10.76 3.50 9.18
C GLY A 252 10.70 4.99 8.79
N ASN A 253 11.06 5.36 7.55
CA ASN A 253 10.97 6.73 7.04
C ASN A 253 9.67 6.95 6.27
N LEU A 254 8.66 7.53 6.93
CA LEU A 254 7.34 7.78 6.34
C LEU A 254 7.41 8.67 5.08
N ALA A 255 8.16 9.77 5.14
CA ALA A 255 8.29 10.69 4.00
C ALA A 255 9.02 10.01 2.82
N GLY A 256 10.06 9.23 3.12
CA GLY A 256 10.78 8.45 2.12
C GLY A 256 9.90 7.40 1.45
N SER A 257 9.06 6.70 2.21
CA SER A 257 8.14 5.70 1.66
C SER A 257 7.07 6.33 0.76
N ILE A 258 6.54 7.50 1.12
CA ILE A 258 5.59 8.25 0.26
C ILE A 258 6.25 8.65 -1.06
N ALA A 259 7.46 9.23 -1.00
CA ALA A 259 8.21 9.62 -2.19
C ALA A 259 8.56 8.41 -3.07
N ALA A 260 8.99 7.30 -2.47
CA ALA A 260 9.29 6.06 -3.17
C ALA A 260 8.04 5.45 -3.84
N ALA A 261 6.88 5.49 -3.17
CA ALA A 261 5.62 4.99 -3.73
C ALA A 261 5.24 5.74 -5.02
N ILE A 262 5.29 7.06 -4.99
CA ILE A 262 4.99 7.88 -6.16
C ILE A 262 6.03 7.63 -7.26
N PHE A 263 7.32 7.60 -6.93
CA PHE A 263 8.40 7.38 -7.86
C PHE A 263 8.28 6.02 -8.57
N ILE A 264 8.09 4.93 -7.81
CA ILE A 264 7.98 3.57 -8.34
C ILE A 264 6.71 3.44 -9.21
N SER A 265 5.57 3.98 -8.75
CA SER A 265 4.32 3.92 -9.52
C SER A 265 4.39 4.73 -10.81
N LEU A 266 5.10 5.86 -10.84
CA LEU A 266 5.38 6.60 -12.06
C LEU A 266 6.24 5.79 -13.03
N LEU A 267 7.30 5.14 -12.53
CA LEU A 267 8.13 4.27 -13.37
C LEU A 267 7.33 3.09 -13.95
N GLU A 268 6.48 2.43 -13.14
CA GLU A 268 5.60 1.37 -13.62
C GLU A 268 4.61 1.89 -14.68
N ALA A 269 4.02 3.05 -14.44
CA ALA A 269 3.09 3.68 -15.38
C ALA A 269 3.75 3.99 -16.73
N TYR A 270 4.95 4.56 -16.72
CA TYR A 270 5.70 4.81 -17.95
C TYR A 270 6.15 3.50 -18.61
N ALA A 271 6.64 2.53 -17.85
CA ALA A 271 7.03 1.23 -18.41
C ALA A 271 5.87 0.53 -19.11
N SER A 272 4.63 0.69 -18.60
CA SER A 272 3.43 0.11 -19.20
C SER A 272 3.07 0.64 -20.60
N LEU A 273 3.74 1.71 -21.06
CA LEU A 273 3.62 2.19 -22.45
C LEU A 273 4.29 1.25 -23.46
N TRP A 274 5.31 0.50 -23.03
CA TRP A 274 6.10 -0.38 -23.93
C TRP A 274 5.91 -1.87 -23.63
N VAL A 275 5.55 -2.20 -22.38
CA VAL A 275 5.38 -3.58 -21.94
C VAL A 275 4.00 -3.76 -21.29
N SER A 276 3.55 -5.01 -21.13
CA SER A 276 2.28 -5.27 -20.44
C SER A 276 2.36 -4.81 -18.96
N PRO A 277 1.24 -4.41 -18.34
CA PRO A 277 1.21 -3.99 -16.93
C PRO A 277 1.81 -5.03 -15.97
N ALA A 278 1.64 -6.32 -16.26
CA ALA A 278 2.26 -7.40 -15.48
C ALA A 278 3.79 -7.41 -15.58
N GLN A 279 4.35 -7.06 -16.74
CA GLN A 279 5.79 -6.96 -16.95
C GLN A 279 6.36 -5.65 -16.38
N ALA A 280 5.57 -4.58 -16.36
CA ALA A 280 5.99 -3.29 -15.79
C ALA A 280 6.37 -3.42 -14.30
N VAL A 281 5.80 -4.36 -13.56
CA VAL A 281 6.16 -4.66 -12.17
C VAL A 281 7.64 -5.07 -12.02
N ILE A 282 8.25 -5.64 -13.07
CA ILE A 282 9.68 -5.99 -13.05
C ILE A 282 10.55 -4.75 -12.80
N VAL A 283 10.11 -3.58 -13.26
CA VAL A 283 10.82 -2.31 -13.03
C VAL A 283 10.96 -2.03 -11.53
N SER A 284 9.91 -2.27 -10.75
CA SER A 284 9.95 -2.09 -9.29
C SER A 284 10.98 -3.00 -8.62
N PHE A 285 11.09 -4.27 -9.07
CA PHE A 285 12.11 -5.18 -8.55
C PHE A 285 13.53 -4.76 -8.97
N VAL A 286 13.71 -4.26 -10.19
CA VAL A 286 15.00 -3.71 -10.63
C VAL A 286 15.40 -2.51 -9.78
N VAL A 287 14.48 -1.59 -9.51
CA VAL A 287 14.72 -0.44 -8.62
C VAL A 287 15.09 -0.90 -7.22
N LEU A 288 14.40 -1.92 -6.68
CA LEU A 288 14.74 -2.51 -5.38
C LEU A 288 16.16 -3.04 -5.36
N ILE A 289 16.54 -3.86 -6.34
CA ILE A 289 17.89 -4.47 -6.42
C ILE A 289 18.95 -3.38 -6.52
N LEU A 290 18.75 -2.38 -7.39
CA LEU A 290 19.68 -1.27 -7.53
C LEU A 290 19.78 -0.45 -6.23
N THR A 291 18.66 -0.22 -5.54
CA THR A 291 18.67 0.47 -4.25
C THR A 291 19.48 -0.30 -3.21
N LEU A 292 19.23 -1.62 -3.07
CA LEU A 292 19.97 -2.44 -2.11
C LEU A 292 21.46 -2.53 -2.44
N LEU A 293 21.82 -2.51 -3.72
CA LEU A 293 23.21 -2.58 -4.16
C LEU A 293 23.97 -1.27 -3.89
N PHE A 294 23.36 -0.11 -4.14
CA PHE A 294 24.03 1.19 -4.05
C PHE A 294 23.74 1.95 -2.75
N ARG A 295 22.52 1.76 -2.16
CA ARG A 295 22.09 2.45 -0.94
C ARG A 295 21.20 1.54 -0.08
N PRO A 296 21.77 0.59 0.67
CA PRO A 296 21.02 -0.39 1.44
C PRO A 296 20.15 0.22 2.55
N THR A 297 20.40 1.47 2.94
CA THR A 297 19.57 2.21 3.91
C THR A 297 18.33 2.86 3.30
N GLY A 298 18.17 2.80 1.97
CA GLY A 298 17.10 3.48 1.23
C GLY A 298 17.57 4.75 0.51
N LEU A 299 16.86 5.11 -0.56
CA LEU A 299 17.23 6.26 -1.41
C LEU A 299 16.99 7.61 -0.72
N PHE A 300 15.97 7.68 0.14
CA PHE A 300 15.48 8.93 0.75
C PHE A 300 15.92 9.12 2.21
N VAL A 301 16.85 8.30 2.70
CA VAL A 301 17.44 8.47 4.03
C VAL A 301 18.69 9.33 3.91
N PRO A 302 18.84 10.40 4.72
CA PRO A 302 20.09 11.15 4.77
C PRO A 302 21.24 10.23 5.17
N THR A 303 22.32 10.24 4.40
CA THR A 303 23.55 9.53 4.80
C THR A 303 24.05 10.15 6.10
N PRO A 304 24.30 9.36 7.16
CA PRO A 304 24.98 9.89 8.32
C PRO A 304 26.34 10.45 7.87
N LYS A 305 26.61 11.73 8.22
CA LYS A 305 27.89 12.40 7.96
C LYS A 305 28.96 11.81 8.86
#